data_9c2dbf38f0658e721e88b0b33dfc1e24
#
_entry.id   9c2dbf38f0658e721e88b0b33dfc1e24
#
_cell.length_a   1.000
_cell.length_b   1.000
_cell.length_c   1.000
_cell.angle_alpha   90.00
_cell.angle_beta   90.00
_cell.angle_gamma   90.00
#
_symmetry.space_group_name_H-M   'P 1'
#
loop_
_entity.id
_entity.type
_entity.pdbx_description
1 polymer ?
#
loop_
_entity_poly.entity_id
_entity_poly.type
_entity_poly.pdbx_seq_one_letter_code
_entity_poly.pdbx_strand_id
1 'polypeptide(L)'
;MSMKEEVKQEVRTGYKYAHVTRRYLRRNYQKVLEMQRRYREAHPEKSREWRREAQRRFYQNNKDKPEYKASKYYSNQKSSFKRYVLNHAEQEELGYFLSVLETKKKNEGVKRPALITLDDKEVQKMRTVAYRFICLNVKPRDYAQVEGFIHEALEKLER
;
A
#
# COMPACT_ATOMS: atom_id res chain seq x y z
N MET A 1 36.56 21.87 -29.05
CA MET A 1 36.10 20.97 -27.94
C MET A 1 34.87 20.23 -28.40
N SER A 2 34.86 18.93 -28.23
CA SER A 2 33.74 18.06 -28.67
C SER A 2 32.56 18.19 -27.71
N MET A 3 31.30 18.23 -28.20
CA MET A 3 30.08 18.19 -27.39
C MET A 3 30.08 17.11 -26.31
N LYS A 4 30.83 16.01 -26.51
CA LYS A 4 31.02 14.95 -25.52
C LYS A 4 31.90 15.36 -24.32
N GLU A 5 32.74 16.35 -24.46
CA GLU A 5 33.59 16.89 -23.38
C GLU A 5 32.83 17.91 -22.53
N GLU A 6 31.96 18.71 -23.14
CA GLU A 6 31.07 19.65 -22.41
C GLU A 6 30.07 18.91 -21.57
N VAL A 7 29.39 17.86 -22.10
CA VAL A 7 28.46 17.03 -21.32
C VAL A 7 29.16 16.31 -20.16
N LYS A 8 30.43 15.84 -20.35
CA LYS A 8 31.21 15.27 -19.26
C LYS A 8 31.61 16.29 -18.20
N GLN A 9 31.79 17.55 -18.58
CA GLN A 9 32.12 18.63 -17.65
C GLN A 9 30.91 19.06 -16.82
N GLU A 10 29.71 19.16 -17.42
CA GLU A 10 28.45 19.42 -16.69
C GLU A 10 28.09 18.29 -15.71
N VAL A 11 28.27 17.04 -16.12
CA VAL A 11 28.08 15.88 -15.21
C VAL A 11 29.06 15.92 -14.05
N ARG A 12 30.32 16.33 -14.27
CA ARG A 12 31.32 16.48 -13.19
C ARG A 12 31.02 17.62 -12.24
N THR A 13 30.49 18.75 -12.72
CA THR A 13 30.09 19.88 -11.85
C THR A 13 28.86 19.53 -11.02
N GLY A 14 27.87 18.82 -11.55
CA GLY A 14 26.74 18.30 -10.81
C GLY A 14 27.17 17.38 -9.66
N TYR A 15 28.16 16.52 -9.86
CA TYR A 15 28.71 15.64 -8.82
C TYR A 15 29.48 16.40 -7.73
N LYS A 16 30.23 17.45 -8.10
CA LYS A 16 31.01 18.25 -7.15
C LYS A 16 30.14 19.01 -6.14
N TYR A 17 28.97 19.45 -6.54
CA TYR A 17 28.00 20.16 -5.65
C TYR A 17 27.03 19.24 -4.93
N ALA A 18 26.85 17.99 -5.36
CA ALA A 18 25.94 17.04 -4.69
C ALA A 18 26.31 16.80 -3.23
N HIS A 19 27.61 16.82 -2.89
CA HIS A 19 28.09 16.67 -1.52
C HIS A 19 27.76 17.87 -0.65
N VAL A 20 27.91 19.08 -1.18
CA VAL A 20 27.59 20.35 -0.49
C VAL A 20 26.08 20.43 -0.26
N THR A 21 25.28 20.09 -1.26
CA THR A 21 23.82 20.04 -1.19
C THR A 21 23.34 19.04 -0.13
N ARG A 22 23.92 17.84 -0.07
CA ARG A 22 23.58 16.83 0.95
C ARG A 22 23.92 17.31 2.38
N ARG A 23 25.06 17.96 2.57
CA ARG A 23 25.47 18.50 3.87
C ARG A 23 24.54 19.64 4.30
N TYR A 24 24.20 20.55 3.38
CA TYR A 24 23.24 21.62 3.61
C TYR A 24 21.86 21.08 3.99
N LEU A 25 21.34 20.13 3.22
CA LEU A 25 20.04 19.50 3.48
C LEU A 25 19.99 18.82 4.86
N ARG A 26 21.06 18.12 5.28
CA ARG A 26 21.10 17.53 6.62
C ARG A 26 21.06 18.56 7.73
N ARG A 27 21.80 19.68 7.58
CA ARG A 27 21.85 20.76 8.60
C ARG A 27 20.57 21.59 8.66
N ASN A 28 19.88 21.73 7.53
CA ASN A 28 18.71 22.60 7.40
C ASN A 28 17.42 21.81 7.11
N TYR A 29 17.41 20.53 7.45
CA TYR A 29 16.30 19.62 7.08
C TYR A 29 14.93 20.17 7.46
N GLN A 30 14.76 20.65 8.69
CA GLN A 30 13.52 21.21 9.17
C GLN A 30 13.09 22.48 8.40
N LYS A 31 14.04 23.37 8.10
CA LYS A 31 13.76 24.58 7.28
C LYS A 31 13.33 24.22 5.86
N VAL A 32 13.96 23.19 5.27
CA VAL A 32 13.61 22.72 3.92
C VAL A 32 12.21 22.10 3.90
N LEU A 33 11.87 21.30 4.92
CA LEU A 33 10.51 20.73 5.04
C LEU A 33 9.45 21.82 5.20
N GLU A 34 9.73 22.83 6.03
CA GLU A 34 8.80 23.94 6.24
C GLU A 34 8.62 24.78 4.97
N MET A 35 9.70 25.07 4.24
CA MET A 35 9.65 25.74 2.94
C MET A 35 8.83 24.95 1.90
N GLN A 36 9.04 23.63 1.84
CA GLN A 36 8.25 22.75 0.97
C GLN A 36 6.78 22.69 1.36
N ARG A 37 6.47 22.74 2.66
CA ARG A 37 5.10 22.80 3.16
C ARG A 37 4.43 24.09 2.74
N ARG A 38 5.04 25.25 3.00
CA ARG A 38 4.54 26.58 2.61
C ARG A 38 4.33 26.67 1.09
N TYR A 39 5.26 26.14 0.30
CA TYR A 39 5.11 26.11 -1.17
C TYR A 39 3.90 25.29 -1.60
N ARG A 40 3.68 24.12 -1.00
CA ARG A 40 2.52 23.26 -1.33
C ARG A 40 1.19 23.90 -0.92
N GLU A 41 1.17 24.61 0.19
CA GLU A 41 0.00 25.36 0.66
C GLU A 41 -0.31 26.55 -0.27
N ALA A 42 0.73 27.26 -0.73
CA ALA A 42 0.57 28.37 -1.66
C ALA A 42 0.22 27.95 -3.11
N HIS A 43 0.61 26.74 -3.50
CA HIS A 43 0.43 26.23 -4.89
C HIS A 43 -0.20 24.84 -4.93
N PRO A 44 -1.45 24.66 -4.47
CA PRO A 44 -2.08 23.35 -4.34
C PRO A 44 -2.24 22.63 -5.69
N GLU A 45 -2.56 23.36 -6.78
CA GLU A 45 -2.75 22.78 -8.10
C GLU A 45 -1.43 22.22 -8.69
N LYS A 46 -0.36 23.02 -8.66
CA LYS A 46 0.97 22.57 -9.10
C LYS A 46 1.46 21.37 -8.28
N SER A 47 1.18 21.35 -6.99
CA SER A 47 1.54 20.25 -6.10
C SER A 47 0.78 18.96 -6.44
N ARG A 48 -0.50 19.06 -6.84
CA ARG A 48 -1.30 17.93 -7.31
C ARG A 48 -0.77 17.41 -8.66
N GLU A 49 -0.46 18.30 -9.58
CA GLU A 49 0.10 17.95 -10.89
C GLU A 49 1.44 17.22 -10.78
N TRP A 50 2.39 17.76 -10.01
CA TRP A 50 3.68 17.12 -9.76
C TRP A 50 3.53 15.74 -9.10
N ARG A 51 2.58 15.59 -8.18
CA ARG A 51 2.30 14.30 -7.54
C ARG A 51 1.77 13.29 -8.57
N ARG A 52 0.84 13.71 -9.43
CA ARG A 52 0.31 12.85 -10.51
C ARG A 52 1.42 12.43 -11.48
N GLU A 53 2.27 13.36 -11.86
CA GLU A 53 3.39 13.09 -12.76
C GLU A 53 4.42 12.15 -12.12
N ALA A 54 4.80 12.39 -10.88
CA ALA A 54 5.68 11.49 -10.14
C ALA A 54 5.10 10.08 -10.01
N GLN A 55 3.79 9.95 -9.75
CA GLN A 55 3.11 8.66 -9.72
C GLN A 55 3.10 7.97 -11.09
N ARG A 56 2.88 8.72 -12.18
CA ARG A 56 2.96 8.15 -13.54
C ARG A 56 4.35 7.61 -13.85
N ARG A 57 5.39 8.41 -13.57
CA ARG A 57 6.80 7.99 -13.76
C ARG A 57 7.14 6.77 -12.92
N PHE A 58 6.74 6.77 -11.64
CA PHE A 58 6.94 5.62 -10.75
C PHE A 58 6.25 4.37 -11.29
N TYR A 59 4.98 4.49 -11.71
CA TYR A 59 4.24 3.37 -12.28
C TYR A 59 4.92 2.83 -13.55
N GLN A 60 5.28 3.70 -14.49
CA GLN A 60 5.93 3.28 -15.74
C GLN A 60 7.26 2.57 -15.49
N ASN A 61 8.06 3.05 -14.54
CA ASN A 61 9.35 2.47 -14.20
C ASN A 61 9.26 1.13 -13.44
N ASN A 62 8.10 0.82 -12.87
CA ASN A 62 7.95 -0.35 -12.01
C ASN A 62 6.87 -1.34 -12.48
N LYS A 63 5.99 -0.98 -13.42
CA LYS A 63 4.82 -1.79 -13.83
C LYS A 63 5.16 -3.22 -14.24
N ASP A 64 6.35 -3.43 -14.80
CA ASP A 64 6.79 -4.74 -15.29
C ASP A 64 7.62 -5.54 -14.28
N LYS A 65 8.05 -4.91 -13.19
CA LYS A 65 8.82 -5.58 -12.13
C LYS A 65 7.95 -6.59 -11.37
N PRO A 66 8.39 -7.85 -11.22
CA PRO A 66 7.62 -8.89 -10.54
C PRO A 66 7.31 -8.55 -9.09
N GLU A 67 8.24 -7.91 -8.38
CA GLU A 67 8.06 -7.46 -6.99
C GLU A 67 6.94 -6.42 -6.86
N TYR A 68 6.88 -5.48 -7.81
CA TYR A 68 5.82 -4.47 -7.85
C TYR A 68 4.45 -5.10 -8.13
N LYS A 69 4.39 -6.03 -9.11
CA LYS A 69 3.16 -6.77 -9.41
C LYS A 69 2.66 -7.57 -8.20
N ALA A 70 3.58 -8.27 -7.53
CA ALA A 70 3.26 -9.04 -6.32
C ALA A 70 2.78 -8.14 -5.16
N SER A 71 3.45 -6.99 -4.94
CA SER A 71 3.06 -6.02 -3.92
C SER A 71 1.69 -5.40 -4.22
N LYS A 72 1.43 -5.03 -5.47
CA LYS A 72 0.15 -4.49 -5.92
C LYS A 72 -0.97 -5.53 -5.79
N TYR A 73 -0.71 -6.78 -6.19
CA TYR A 73 -1.66 -7.88 -6.04
C TYR A 73 -2.05 -8.09 -4.56
N TYR A 74 -1.06 -8.14 -3.67
CA TYR A 74 -1.29 -8.24 -2.23
C TYR A 74 -2.12 -7.07 -1.69
N SER A 75 -1.78 -5.85 -2.06
CA SER A 75 -2.51 -4.65 -1.65
C SER A 75 -3.97 -4.66 -2.12
N ASN A 76 -4.21 -5.12 -3.35
CA ASN A 76 -5.57 -5.26 -3.89
C ASN A 76 -6.37 -6.32 -3.13
N GLN A 77 -5.77 -7.47 -2.80
CA GLN A 77 -6.43 -8.50 -1.98
C GLN A 77 -6.80 -7.98 -0.59
N LYS A 78 -5.88 -7.26 0.06
CA LYS A 78 -6.12 -6.64 1.38
C LYS A 78 -7.26 -5.62 1.32
N SER A 79 -7.31 -4.79 0.27
CA SER A 79 -8.40 -3.81 0.07
C SER A 79 -9.74 -4.50 -0.21
N SER A 80 -9.74 -5.59 -0.99
CA SER A 80 -10.94 -6.39 -1.24
C SER A 80 -11.44 -7.09 0.04
N PHE A 81 -10.52 -7.62 0.85
CA PHE A 81 -10.83 -8.17 2.16
C PHE A 81 -11.51 -7.14 3.05
N LYS A 82 -10.89 -5.95 3.20
CA LYS A 82 -11.48 -4.85 3.99
C LYS A 82 -12.90 -4.52 3.51
N ARG A 83 -13.08 -4.37 2.21
CA ARG A 83 -14.41 -4.05 1.64
C ARG A 83 -15.43 -5.13 1.94
N TYR A 84 -15.06 -6.40 1.78
CA TYR A 84 -15.95 -7.51 2.08
C TYR A 84 -16.36 -7.54 3.54
N VAL A 85 -15.37 -7.49 4.44
CA VAL A 85 -15.56 -7.53 5.90
C VAL A 85 -16.47 -6.39 6.38
N LEU A 86 -16.26 -5.16 5.90
CA LEU A 86 -17.01 -4.00 6.37
C LEU A 86 -18.43 -3.86 5.80
N ASN A 87 -18.74 -4.52 4.68
CA ASN A 87 -20.01 -4.28 3.98
C ASN A 87 -20.84 -5.54 3.72
N HIS A 88 -20.26 -6.73 3.81
CA HIS A 88 -20.93 -7.97 3.37
C HIS A 88 -20.74 -9.17 4.28
N ALA A 89 -19.73 -9.17 5.16
CA ALA A 89 -19.47 -10.32 6.02
C ALA A 89 -20.50 -10.41 7.17
N GLU A 90 -20.97 -11.61 7.41
CA GLU A 90 -21.86 -11.93 8.51
C GLU A 90 -21.07 -12.20 9.81
N GLN A 91 -21.75 -12.13 10.96
CA GLN A 91 -21.14 -12.28 12.26
C GLN A 91 -20.35 -13.61 12.40
N GLU A 92 -20.91 -14.69 11.87
CA GLU A 92 -20.25 -16.01 11.89
C GLU A 92 -18.93 -16.01 11.08
N GLU A 93 -18.92 -15.36 9.93
CA GLU A 93 -17.72 -15.22 9.09
C GLU A 93 -16.65 -14.36 9.76
N LEU A 94 -17.05 -13.28 10.42
CA LEU A 94 -16.15 -12.42 11.19
C LEU A 94 -15.52 -13.21 12.35
N GLY A 95 -16.30 -13.99 13.08
CA GLY A 95 -15.81 -14.90 14.11
C GLY A 95 -14.82 -15.93 13.56
N TYR A 96 -15.12 -16.51 12.40
CA TYR A 96 -14.20 -17.41 11.72
C TYR A 96 -12.90 -16.71 11.33
N PHE A 97 -12.94 -15.50 10.79
CA PHE A 97 -11.72 -14.74 10.41
C PHE A 97 -10.84 -14.43 11.62
N LEU A 98 -11.42 -14.11 12.78
CA LEU A 98 -10.65 -13.93 14.01
C LEU A 98 -9.97 -15.24 14.43
N SER A 99 -10.68 -16.36 14.41
CA SER A 99 -10.10 -17.67 14.76
C SER A 99 -8.94 -18.05 13.83
N VAL A 100 -9.04 -17.73 12.54
CA VAL A 100 -7.95 -17.93 11.56
C VAL A 100 -6.73 -17.09 11.90
N LEU A 101 -6.91 -15.82 12.29
CA LEU A 101 -5.80 -14.95 12.69
C LEU A 101 -5.11 -15.47 13.95
N GLU A 102 -5.86 -15.93 14.95
CA GLU A 102 -5.32 -16.53 16.18
C GLU A 102 -4.49 -17.78 15.89
N THR A 103 -5.01 -18.66 15.04
CA THR A 103 -4.31 -19.87 14.58
C THR A 103 -2.99 -19.49 13.89
N LYS A 104 -3.03 -18.50 13.02
CA LYS A 104 -1.82 -18.01 12.31
C LYS A 104 -0.82 -17.33 13.24
N LYS A 105 -1.26 -16.60 14.27
CA LYS A 105 -0.37 -16.04 15.29
C LYS A 105 0.40 -17.13 16.03
N LYS A 106 -0.18 -18.33 16.15
CA LYS A 106 0.47 -19.51 16.74
C LYS A 106 1.32 -20.30 15.75
N ASN A 107 1.49 -19.82 14.51
CA ASN A 107 2.19 -20.49 13.41
C ASN A 107 1.59 -21.84 13.00
N GLU A 108 0.32 -22.03 13.24
CA GLU A 108 -0.42 -23.23 12.82
C GLU A 108 -0.98 -23.07 11.41
N GLY A 109 -1.08 -24.19 10.69
CA GLY A 109 -1.63 -24.21 9.34
C GLY A 109 -3.15 -24.08 9.34
N VAL A 110 -3.67 -23.23 8.44
CA VAL A 110 -5.11 -23.03 8.28
C VAL A 110 -5.57 -23.60 6.96
N LYS A 111 -6.60 -24.46 7.00
CA LYS A 111 -7.29 -24.95 5.80
C LYS A 111 -8.41 -23.98 5.44
N ARG A 112 -8.49 -23.66 4.14
CA ARG A 112 -9.60 -22.85 3.62
C ARG A 112 -10.86 -23.72 3.57
N PRO A 113 -12.00 -23.26 4.14
CA PRO A 113 -13.25 -24.01 4.07
C PRO A 113 -13.82 -24.04 2.65
N ALA A 114 -14.67 -25.02 2.38
CA ALA A 114 -15.54 -24.98 1.21
C ALA A 114 -16.59 -23.88 1.40
N LEU A 115 -16.73 -22.99 0.42
CA LEU A 115 -17.69 -21.90 0.47
C LEU A 115 -18.98 -22.28 -0.26
N ILE A 116 -20.11 -22.06 0.40
CA ILE A 116 -21.41 -22.12 -0.25
C ILE A 116 -21.50 -20.98 -1.28
N THR A 117 -22.04 -21.24 -2.44
CA THR A 117 -22.21 -20.25 -3.50
C THR A 117 -23.33 -19.28 -3.13
N LEU A 118 -23.09 -17.99 -3.21
CA LEU A 118 -24.08 -16.94 -3.04
C LEU A 118 -24.69 -16.56 -4.40
N ASP A 119 -25.92 -16.09 -4.37
CA ASP A 119 -26.65 -15.67 -5.59
C ASP A 119 -26.01 -14.43 -6.21
N ASP A 120 -25.54 -13.47 -5.39
CA ASP A 120 -24.81 -12.32 -5.87
C ASP A 120 -23.37 -12.69 -6.26
N LYS A 121 -23.13 -12.71 -7.58
CA LYS A 121 -21.82 -13.06 -8.15
C LYS A 121 -20.70 -12.13 -7.74
N GLU A 122 -20.97 -10.84 -7.53
CA GLU A 122 -19.93 -9.88 -7.11
C GLU A 122 -19.55 -10.07 -5.64
N VAL A 123 -20.56 -10.22 -4.78
CA VAL A 123 -20.33 -10.53 -3.35
C VAL A 123 -19.61 -11.88 -3.23
N GLN A 124 -20.03 -12.90 -3.97
CA GLN A 124 -19.37 -14.20 -3.99
C GLN A 124 -17.89 -14.09 -4.41
N LYS A 125 -17.57 -13.26 -5.39
CA LYS A 125 -16.19 -13.01 -5.83
C LYS A 125 -15.38 -12.35 -4.73
N MET A 126 -15.92 -11.31 -4.08
CA MET A 126 -15.27 -10.65 -2.96
C MET A 126 -15.07 -11.59 -1.77
N ARG A 127 -16.07 -12.40 -1.43
CA ARG A 127 -16.00 -13.44 -0.40
C ARG A 127 -14.86 -14.43 -0.67
N THR A 128 -14.79 -14.93 -1.90
CA THR A 128 -13.74 -15.87 -2.31
C THR A 128 -12.33 -15.27 -2.14
N VAL A 129 -12.17 -14.00 -2.52
CA VAL A 129 -10.90 -13.28 -2.34
C VAL A 129 -10.60 -13.06 -0.86
N ALA A 130 -11.62 -12.72 -0.04
CA ALA A 130 -11.46 -12.50 1.40
C ALA A 130 -10.96 -13.77 2.10
N TYR A 131 -11.61 -14.90 1.87
CA TYR A 131 -11.18 -16.18 2.44
C TYR A 131 -9.79 -16.61 1.97
N ARG A 132 -9.47 -16.40 0.70
CA ARG A 132 -8.12 -16.66 0.20
C ARG A 132 -7.09 -15.77 0.87
N PHE A 133 -7.39 -14.50 1.03
CA PHE A 133 -6.49 -13.55 1.68
C PHE A 133 -6.20 -13.95 3.12
N ILE A 134 -7.24 -14.13 3.93
CA ILE A 134 -7.08 -14.40 5.37
C ILE A 134 -6.43 -15.77 5.63
N CYS A 135 -6.84 -16.81 4.90
CA CYS A 135 -6.31 -18.16 5.11
C CYS A 135 -4.90 -18.35 4.55
N LEU A 136 -4.56 -17.77 3.39
CA LEU A 136 -3.33 -18.09 2.69
C LEU A 136 -2.32 -16.95 2.62
N ASN A 137 -2.78 -15.71 2.44
CA ASN A 137 -1.91 -14.63 1.98
C ASN A 137 -1.62 -13.54 3.03
N VAL A 138 -2.42 -13.44 4.10
CA VAL A 138 -2.19 -12.41 5.12
C VAL A 138 -0.81 -12.55 5.76
N LYS A 139 -0.07 -11.44 5.82
CA LYS A 139 1.30 -11.40 6.35
C LYS A 139 1.30 -11.06 7.83
N PRO A 140 2.25 -11.58 8.64
CA PRO A 140 2.30 -11.32 10.09
C PRO A 140 2.28 -9.82 10.44
N ARG A 141 2.96 -8.99 9.67
CA ARG A 141 2.99 -7.53 9.86
C ARG A 141 1.63 -6.83 9.72
N ASP A 142 0.67 -7.48 9.09
CA ASP A 142 -0.66 -6.93 8.82
C ASP A 142 -1.74 -7.50 9.75
N TYR A 143 -1.42 -8.47 10.65
CA TYR A 143 -2.41 -9.12 11.52
C TYR A 143 -3.22 -8.13 12.36
N ALA A 144 -2.55 -7.21 13.06
CA ALA A 144 -3.23 -6.21 13.89
C ALA A 144 -4.16 -5.29 13.06
N GLN A 145 -3.75 -4.91 11.85
CA GLN A 145 -4.60 -4.08 10.98
C GLN A 145 -5.80 -4.84 10.45
N VAL A 146 -5.63 -6.11 10.08
CA VAL A 146 -6.70 -6.98 9.59
C VAL A 146 -7.70 -7.28 10.69
N GLU A 147 -7.22 -7.56 11.89
CA GLU A 147 -8.04 -7.73 13.11
C GLU A 147 -8.87 -6.47 13.41
N GLY A 148 -8.26 -5.29 13.30
CA GLY A 148 -8.98 -4.01 13.44
C GLY A 148 -10.14 -3.85 12.46
N PHE A 149 -10.01 -4.30 11.19
CA PHE A 149 -11.13 -4.27 10.24
C PHE A 149 -12.27 -5.19 10.65
N ILE A 150 -11.96 -6.35 11.24
CA ILE A 150 -12.97 -7.32 11.68
C ILE A 150 -13.72 -6.76 12.90
N HIS A 151 -13.01 -6.19 13.88
CA HIS A 151 -13.64 -5.55 15.03
C HIS A 151 -14.51 -4.36 14.64
N GLU A 152 -14.05 -3.50 13.72
CA GLU A 152 -14.86 -2.40 13.17
C GLU A 152 -16.17 -2.92 12.55
N ALA A 153 -16.12 -4.08 11.86
CA ALA A 153 -17.30 -4.69 11.28
C ALA A 153 -18.25 -5.27 12.33
N LEU A 154 -17.73 -5.94 13.35
CA LEU A 154 -18.53 -6.47 14.47
C LEU A 154 -19.26 -5.34 15.21
N GLU A 155 -18.57 -4.25 15.51
CA GLU A 155 -19.19 -3.08 16.15
C GLU A 155 -20.31 -2.45 15.31
N LYS A 156 -20.23 -2.54 13.98
CA LYS A 156 -21.32 -2.06 13.09
C LYS A 156 -22.55 -2.97 13.10
N LEU A 157 -22.35 -4.27 13.28
CA LEU A 157 -23.46 -5.23 13.36
C LEU A 157 -24.21 -5.17 14.69
N GLU A 158 -23.55 -4.68 15.75
CA GLU A 158 -24.16 -4.52 17.08
C GLU A 158 -24.98 -3.22 17.25
N ARG A 159 -24.88 -2.30 16.31
CA ARG A 159 -25.63 -1.00 16.28
C ARG A 159 -26.94 -1.09 15.52
#